data_18b25f3c9ccca14b844bcbd38ee8385e
#
_entry.id   18b25f3c9ccca14b844bcbd38ee8385e
#
_cell.length_a   1.000
_cell.length_b   1.000
_cell.length_c   1.000
_cell.angle_alpha   90.00
_cell.angle_beta   90.00
_cell.angle_gamma   90.00
#
_symmetry.space_group_name_H-M   'P 1'
#
loop_
_entity.id
_entity.type
_entity.pdbx_description
1 polymer ?
#
loop_
_entity_poly.entity_id
_entity_poly.type
_entity_poly.pdbx_seq_one_letter_code
_entity_poly.pdbx_strand_id
1 'polypeptide(L)'
;MDIDEYLLRLEENLMIGSGKWIADFTESFRNHKIKNTKFDMFIKGNTRPKGFLLSRLFGYFAMPNYRVACFAYSQPIEPKELNSMVKLILNFMEENNFAWSWFVLPKQSRFSNRVRDTIKKMGIEKMGIALVDLQNIEIECNPSYVGKRMKEHVMCF
;
A
#
# COMPACT_ATOMS: atom_id res chain seq x y z
N MET A 1 -15.47 13.05 1.12
CA MET A 1 -14.00 13.05 0.88
C MET A 1 -13.76 12.74 -0.59
N ASP A 2 -12.98 13.53 -1.28
CA ASP A 2 -12.54 13.20 -2.63
C ASP A 2 -11.26 12.35 -2.63
N ILE A 3 -10.82 11.93 -3.83
CA ILE A 3 -9.64 11.05 -3.98
C ILE A 3 -8.36 11.77 -3.57
N ASP A 4 -8.20 13.03 -3.92
CA ASP A 4 -6.98 13.80 -3.62
C ASP A 4 -6.85 14.05 -2.11
N GLU A 5 -7.95 14.37 -1.44
CA GLU A 5 -8.00 14.49 0.02
C GLU A 5 -7.67 13.15 0.70
N TYR A 6 -8.22 12.04 0.22
CA TYR A 6 -7.89 10.72 0.73
C TYR A 6 -6.41 10.37 0.57
N LEU A 7 -5.84 10.63 -0.63
CA LEU A 7 -4.43 10.37 -0.89
C LEU A 7 -3.51 11.23 0.00
N LEU A 8 -3.89 12.46 0.28
CA LEU A 8 -3.15 13.32 1.21
C LEU A 8 -3.17 12.75 2.63
N ARG A 9 -4.34 12.37 3.12
CA ARG A 9 -4.48 11.77 4.46
C ARG A 9 -3.76 10.43 4.57
N LEU A 10 -3.79 9.61 3.53
CA LEU A 10 -3.05 8.35 3.47
C LEU A 10 -1.54 8.60 3.57
N GLU A 11 -1.02 9.57 2.82
CA GLU A 11 0.39 9.96 2.86
C GLU A 11 0.80 10.42 4.26
N GLU A 12 0.03 11.32 4.86
CA GLU A 12 0.27 11.81 6.21
C GLU A 12 0.23 10.68 7.25
N ASN A 13 -0.75 9.79 7.15
CA ASN A 13 -0.88 8.66 8.08
C ASN A 13 0.29 7.68 7.96
N LEU A 14 0.79 7.41 6.77
CA LEU A 14 1.92 6.52 6.54
C LEU A 14 3.24 7.15 6.98
N MET A 15 3.46 8.43 6.71
CA MET A 15 4.73 9.09 6.99
C MET A 15 4.85 9.63 8.42
N ILE A 16 3.76 10.06 9.04
CA ILE A 16 3.76 10.74 10.35
C ILE A 16 2.82 10.04 11.35
N GLY A 17 1.75 9.43 10.87
CA GLY A 17 0.69 8.85 11.70
C GLY A 17 0.93 7.39 12.12
N SER A 18 -0.17 6.60 12.17
CA SER A 18 -0.15 5.23 12.66
C SER A 18 0.66 4.26 11.77
N GLY A 19 0.80 4.55 10.48
CA GLY A 19 1.61 3.76 9.54
C GLY A 19 3.08 3.69 9.94
N LYS A 20 3.58 4.70 10.65
CA LYS A 20 4.95 4.75 11.18
C LYS A 20 5.28 3.61 12.16
N TRP A 21 4.28 3.01 12.80
CA TRP A 21 4.47 1.87 13.68
C TRP A 21 4.78 0.56 12.93
N ILE A 22 4.45 0.50 11.64
CA ILE A 22 4.70 -0.68 10.79
C ILE A 22 6.00 -0.53 10.03
N ALA A 23 6.24 0.66 9.47
CA ALA A 23 7.44 0.96 8.70
C ALA A 23 7.75 2.47 8.76
N ASP A 24 9.03 2.81 8.64
CA ASP A 24 9.48 4.18 8.49
C ASP A 24 9.40 4.57 7.01
N PHE A 25 8.24 5.05 6.58
CA PHE A 25 8.03 5.59 5.24
C PHE A 25 8.68 6.97 5.16
N THR A 26 9.65 7.13 4.28
CA THR A 26 10.52 8.31 4.25
C THR A 26 10.44 9.13 2.97
N GLU A 27 9.98 8.54 1.89
CA GLU A 27 9.93 9.20 0.59
C GLU A 27 8.59 8.96 -0.09
N SER A 28 7.95 10.04 -0.56
CA SER A 28 6.70 10.01 -1.30
C SER A 28 6.85 10.66 -2.67
N PHE A 29 6.28 10.05 -3.68
CA PHE A 29 6.30 10.50 -5.07
C PHE A 29 4.88 10.51 -5.62
N ARG A 30 4.46 11.65 -6.14
CA ARG A 30 3.19 11.80 -6.85
C ARG A 30 3.38 11.51 -8.33
N ASN A 31 2.35 10.95 -8.96
CA ASN A 31 2.34 10.65 -10.40
C ASN A 31 3.52 9.78 -10.84
N HIS A 32 3.89 8.80 -10.02
CA HIS A 32 5.03 7.93 -10.28
C HIS A 32 4.74 6.93 -11.40
N LYS A 33 5.65 6.85 -12.37
CA LYS A 33 5.50 5.98 -13.52
C LYS A 33 6.37 4.72 -13.39
N ILE A 34 5.75 3.56 -13.48
CA ILE A 34 6.41 2.27 -13.58
C ILE A 34 6.06 1.67 -14.94
N LYS A 35 7.05 1.56 -15.84
CA LYS A 35 6.84 1.21 -17.26
C LYS A 35 5.80 2.15 -17.89
N ASN A 36 4.67 1.62 -18.33
CA ASN A 36 3.60 2.38 -18.96
C ASN A 36 2.45 2.75 -18.02
N THR A 37 2.52 2.34 -16.75
CA THR A 37 1.47 2.59 -15.75
C THR A 37 1.87 3.76 -14.86
N LYS A 38 0.97 4.73 -14.72
CA LYS A 38 1.13 5.90 -13.85
C LYS A 38 0.33 5.67 -12.57
N PHE A 39 1.01 5.61 -11.43
CA PHE A 39 0.42 5.56 -10.11
C PHE A 39 0.22 6.98 -9.58
N ASP A 40 -0.88 7.24 -8.90
CA ASP A 40 -1.17 8.54 -8.29
C ASP A 40 -0.17 8.86 -7.17
N MET A 41 0.21 7.81 -6.43
CA MET A 41 1.17 7.93 -5.34
C MET A 41 2.03 6.66 -5.22
N PHE A 42 3.30 6.87 -4.94
CA PHE A 42 4.26 5.84 -4.57
C PHE A 42 5.03 6.30 -3.34
N ILE A 43 4.94 5.54 -2.25
CA ILE A 43 5.68 5.81 -1.02
C ILE A 43 6.61 4.65 -0.74
N LYS A 44 7.82 4.92 -0.32
CA LYS A 44 8.79 3.91 0.07
C LYS A 44 9.41 4.20 1.43
N GLY A 45 9.85 3.16 2.08
CA GLY A 45 10.46 3.23 3.40
C GLY A 45 11.15 1.93 3.78
N ASN A 46 11.44 1.81 5.07
CA ASN A 46 12.14 0.67 5.66
C ASN A 46 11.44 0.24 6.95
N THR A 47 11.54 -1.03 7.30
CA THR A 47 10.94 -1.56 8.55
C THR A 47 11.70 -1.12 9.80
N ARG A 48 12.95 -0.67 9.69
CA ARG A 48 13.72 -0.14 10.82
C ARG A 48 13.54 1.36 10.95
N PRO A 49 13.03 1.87 12.10
CA PRO A 49 12.97 3.30 12.35
C PRO A 49 14.37 3.90 12.43
N LYS A 50 14.58 4.98 11.68
CA LYS A 50 15.78 5.81 11.80
C LYS A 50 15.55 6.79 12.96
N GLY A 51 16.20 6.60 14.10
CA GLY A 51 16.25 7.71 15.07
C GLY A 51 16.16 7.40 16.55
N PHE A 52 15.92 6.20 17.01
CA PHE A 52 15.91 5.89 18.46
C PHE A 52 17.26 5.30 18.93
N LEU A 53 18.02 6.06 19.70
CA LEU A 53 19.37 5.69 20.14
C LEU A 53 19.43 4.41 20.99
N LEU A 54 18.42 4.12 21.82
CA LEU A 54 18.36 2.91 22.65
C LEU A 54 17.74 1.69 21.92
N SER A 55 16.79 1.92 21.02
CA SER A 55 16.26 0.86 20.16
C SER A 55 17.23 0.46 19.04
N ARG A 56 18.25 1.30 18.75
CA ARG A 56 19.29 0.97 17.76
C ARG A 56 20.08 -0.28 18.12
N LEU A 57 20.40 -0.51 19.39
CA LEU A 57 21.16 -1.70 19.81
C LEU A 57 20.28 -2.95 19.79
N PHE A 58 19.06 -2.89 20.29
CA PHE A 58 18.15 -4.05 20.32
C PHE A 58 17.42 -4.27 18.99
N GLY A 59 17.00 -3.21 18.30
CA GLY A 59 16.36 -3.30 16.99
C GLY A 59 17.31 -3.69 15.88
N TYR A 60 18.60 -3.35 15.97
CA TYR A 60 19.60 -3.72 14.97
C TYR A 60 19.82 -5.23 14.89
N PHE A 61 19.69 -5.93 16.01
CA PHE A 61 19.86 -7.38 16.08
C PHE A 61 18.53 -8.16 15.98
N ALA A 62 17.41 -7.54 16.30
CA ALA A 62 16.12 -8.24 16.40
C ALA A 62 15.19 -8.05 15.20
N MET A 63 15.32 -6.98 14.41
CA MET A 63 14.46 -6.71 13.25
C MET A 63 15.27 -6.56 11.97
N PRO A 64 15.05 -7.40 10.95
CA PRO A 64 15.66 -7.21 9.65
C PRO A 64 15.19 -5.89 9.03
N ASN A 65 16.11 -5.20 8.35
CA ASN A 65 15.80 -3.95 7.65
C ASN A 65 15.26 -4.27 6.25
N TYR A 66 13.95 -4.35 6.12
CA TYR A 66 13.29 -4.57 4.84
C TYR A 66 12.88 -3.24 4.20
N ARG A 67 13.08 -3.14 2.89
CA ARG A 67 12.48 -2.07 2.08
C ARG A 67 11.01 -2.39 1.84
N VAL A 68 10.17 -1.39 1.98
CA VAL A 68 8.72 -1.52 1.86
C VAL A 68 8.15 -0.40 1.00
N ALA A 69 7.02 -0.65 0.37
CA ALA A 69 6.38 0.31 -0.53
C ALA A 69 4.87 0.37 -0.34
N CYS A 70 4.29 1.52 -0.69
CA CYS A 70 2.86 1.69 -0.85
C CYS A 70 2.60 2.34 -2.21
N PHE A 71 1.69 1.75 -2.99
CA PHE A 71 1.23 2.26 -4.28
C PHE A 71 -0.24 2.62 -4.18
N ALA A 72 -0.62 3.78 -4.71
CA ALA A 72 -2.03 4.16 -4.85
C ALA A 72 -2.38 4.38 -6.32
N TYR A 73 -3.57 3.91 -6.72
CA TYR A 73 -4.06 4.02 -8.09
C TYR A 73 -5.58 4.18 -8.08
N SER A 74 -6.06 5.32 -8.59
CA SER A 74 -7.47 5.73 -8.50
C SER A 74 -8.27 5.56 -9.78
N GLN A 75 -7.62 5.18 -10.90
CA GLN A 75 -8.33 5.01 -12.15
C GLN A 75 -9.24 3.77 -12.12
N PRO A 76 -10.32 3.76 -12.91
CA PRO A 76 -11.16 2.57 -13.06
C PRO A 76 -10.33 1.33 -13.40
N ILE A 77 -10.63 0.23 -12.74
CA ILE A 77 -9.89 -1.01 -12.92
C ILE A 77 -10.84 -2.21 -13.06
N GLU A 78 -10.55 -3.06 -14.02
CA GLU A 78 -11.21 -4.34 -14.24
C GLU A 78 -10.35 -5.51 -13.71
N PRO A 79 -10.91 -6.70 -13.46
CA PRO A 79 -10.15 -7.83 -12.91
C PRO A 79 -8.89 -8.20 -13.69
N LYS A 80 -8.93 -8.09 -15.01
CA LYS A 80 -7.77 -8.39 -15.87
C LYS A 80 -6.65 -7.36 -15.67
N GLU A 81 -7.02 -6.09 -15.59
CA GLU A 81 -6.08 -4.99 -15.35
C GLU A 81 -5.49 -5.07 -13.95
N LEU A 82 -6.32 -5.36 -12.94
CA LEU A 82 -5.88 -5.58 -11.57
C LEU A 82 -4.81 -6.68 -11.51
N ASN A 83 -5.03 -7.82 -12.14
CA ASN A 83 -4.05 -8.90 -12.22
C ASN A 83 -2.74 -8.45 -12.90
N SER A 84 -2.84 -7.66 -13.97
CA SER A 84 -1.68 -7.12 -14.69
C SER A 84 -0.90 -6.13 -13.84
N MET A 85 -1.59 -5.26 -13.11
CA MET A 85 -0.96 -4.29 -12.19
C MET A 85 -0.29 -4.98 -10.99
N VAL A 86 -0.93 -5.99 -10.43
CA VAL A 86 -0.32 -6.80 -9.35
C VAL A 86 0.98 -7.43 -9.82
N LYS A 87 1.01 -8.03 -11.01
CA LYS A 87 2.24 -8.57 -11.61
C LYS A 87 3.30 -7.49 -11.85
N LEU A 88 2.89 -6.33 -12.34
CA LEU A 88 3.78 -5.18 -12.54
C LEU A 88 4.45 -4.75 -11.24
N ILE A 89 3.66 -4.61 -10.16
CA ILE A 89 4.18 -4.23 -8.85
C ILE A 89 5.10 -5.31 -8.28
N LEU A 90 4.73 -6.59 -8.38
CA LEU A 90 5.57 -7.69 -7.90
C LEU A 90 6.92 -7.74 -8.61
N ASN A 91 6.95 -7.55 -9.93
CA ASN A 91 8.20 -7.48 -10.69
C ASN A 91 9.03 -6.25 -10.27
N PHE A 92 8.40 -5.10 -10.09
CA PHE A 92 9.07 -3.89 -9.61
C PHE A 92 9.66 -4.08 -8.20
N MET A 93 8.93 -4.75 -7.32
CA MET A 93 9.42 -5.10 -5.98
C MET A 93 10.65 -5.98 -6.04
N GLU A 94 10.65 -7.00 -6.89
CA GLU A 94 11.79 -7.91 -7.06
C GLU A 94 13.01 -7.16 -7.62
N GLU A 95 12.85 -6.39 -8.68
CA GLU A 95 13.91 -5.58 -9.29
C GLU A 95 14.53 -4.54 -8.33
N ASN A 96 13.75 -4.06 -7.36
CA ASN A 96 14.16 -3.00 -6.42
C ASN A 96 14.36 -3.50 -4.97
N ASN A 97 14.31 -4.81 -4.73
CA ASN A 97 14.49 -5.44 -3.41
C ASN A 97 13.49 -4.93 -2.35
N PHE A 98 12.22 -4.77 -2.70
CA PHE A 98 11.15 -4.52 -1.74
C PHE A 98 10.67 -5.86 -1.16
N ALA A 99 10.62 -5.95 0.17
CA ALA A 99 10.20 -7.18 0.85
C ALA A 99 8.68 -7.36 0.86
N TRP A 100 7.95 -6.26 1.05
CA TRP A 100 6.49 -6.25 0.97
C TRP A 100 5.98 -4.88 0.52
N SER A 101 4.73 -4.86 0.05
CA SER A 101 4.08 -3.63 -0.38
C SER A 101 2.59 -3.61 -0.05
N TRP A 102 2.04 -2.39 -0.07
CA TRP A 102 0.61 -2.13 -0.11
C TRP A 102 0.20 -1.57 -1.46
N PHE A 103 -0.92 -2.05 -1.97
CA PHE A 103 -1.55 -1.53 -3.18
C PHE A 103 -2.94 -1.04 -2.84
N VAL A 104 -3.13 0.26 -2.82
CA VAL A 104 -4.36 0.96 -2.41
C VAL A 104 -5.09 1.46 -3.65
N LEU A 105 -6.37 1.11 -3.74
CA LEU A 105 -7.25 1.47 -4.85
C LEU A 105 -8.41 2.32 -4.32
N PRO A 106 -8.24 3.65 -4.18
CA PRO A 106 -9.34 4.53 -3.77
C PRO A 106 -10.27 4.81 -4.95
N LYS A 107 -11.58 4.81 -4.69
CA LYS A 107 -12.62 5.11 -5.67
C LYS A 107 -13.79 5.83 -5.01
N GLN A 108 -14.40 6.76 -5.76
CA GLN A 108 -15.60 7.51 -5.34
C GLN A 108 -16.92 6.75 -5.54
N SER A 109 -16.83 5.46 -5.84
CA SER A 109 -18.00 4.63 -6.07
C SER A 109 -17.69 3.18 -5.71
N ARG A 110 -18.72 2.39 -5.55
CA ARG A 110 -18.57 0.97 -5.21
C ARG A 110 -17.79 0.21 -6.30
N PHE A 111 -16.90 -0.68 -5.87
CA PHE A 111 -16.24 -1.61 -6.77
C PHE A 111 -17.21 -2.69 -7.25
N SER A 112 -17.02 -3.15 -8.49
CA SER A 112 -17.79 -4.26 -9.02
C SER A 112 -17.55 -5.54 -8.22
N ASN A 113 -18.56 -6.40 -8.10
CA ASN A 113 -18.40 -7.68 -7.41
C ASN A 113 -17.26 -8.53 -8.01
N ARG A 114 -17.02 -8.43 -9.34
CA ARG A 114 -15.92 -9.13 -10.01
C ARG A 114 -14.55 -8.71 -9.46
N VAL A 115 -14.31 -7.42 -9.28
CA VAL A 115 -13.06 -6.90 -8.69
C VAL A 115 -12.94 -7.32 -7.24
N ARG A 116 -14.01 -7.19 -6.45
CA ARG A 116 -14.06 -7.61 -5.04
C ARG A 116 -13.76 -9.11 -4.87
N ASP A 117 -14.38 -9.96 -5.69
CA ASP A 117 -14.15 -11.41 -5.66
C ASP A 117 -12.74 -11.78 -6.13
N THR A 118 -12.16 -10.96 -7.01
CA THR A 118 -10.78 -11.17 -7.47
C THR A 118 -9.80 -10.97 -6.33
N ILE A 119 -9.88 -9.86 -5.56
CA ILE A 119 -8.95 -9.63 -4.44
C ILE A 119 -9.13 -10.65 -3.31
N LYS A 120 -10.35 -11.12 -3.05
CA LYS A 120 -10.61 -12.15 -2.03
C LYS A 120 -9.91 -13.49 -2.32
N LYS A 121 -9.59 -13.75 -3.58
CA LYS A 121 -8.86 -14.94 -4.03
C LYS A 121 -7.34 -14.71 -4.11
N MET A 122 -6.87 -13.49 -3.95
CA MET A 122 -5.44 -13.15 -4.04
C MET A 122 -4.74 -13.35 -2.70
N GLY A 123 -4.24 -14.55 -2.46
CA GLY A 123 -3.42 -14.88 -1.28
C GLY A 123 -1.94 -14.55 -1.47
N ILE A 124 -1.61 -13.33 -1.88
CA ILE A 124 -0.23 -12.91 -2.14
C ILE A 124 0.42 -12.50 -0.81
N GLU A 125 1.38 -13.26 -0.32
CA GLU A 125 2.01 -13.03 0.99
C GLU A 125 2.75 -11.69 1.11
N LYS A 126 3.40 -11.26 0.02
CA LYS A 126 4.23 -10.03 0.01
C LYS A 126 3.45 -8.76 -0.31
N MET A 127 2.15 -8.85 -0.59
CA MET A 127 1.35 -7.70 -1.00
C MET A 127 0.00 -7.66 -0.30
N GLY A 128 -0.28 -6.54 0.33
CA GLY A 128 -1.62 -6.16 0.75
C GLY A 128 -2.30 -5.36 -0.35
N ILE A 129 -3.54 -5.71 -0.70
CA ILE A 129 -4.36 -5.00 -1.68
C ILE A 129 -5.61 -4.51 -0.97
N ALA A 130 -5.89 -3.21 -1.04
CA ALA A 130 -7.07 -2.60 -0.44
C ALA A 130 -7.92 -1.89 -1.49
N LEU A 131 -9.18 -2.28 -1.59
CA LEU A 131 -10.22 -1.52 -2.28
C LEU A 131 -10.84 -0.54 -1.28
N VAL A 132 -10.75 0.75 -1.56
CA VAL A 132 -11.24 1.81 -0.69
C VAL A 132 -12.42 2.51 -1.37
N ASP A 133 -13.62 2.26 -0.89
CA ASP A 133 -14.85 2.92 -1.34
C ASP A 133 -15.07 4.20 -0.52
N LEU A 134 -14.74 5.33 -1.10
CA LEU A 134 -14.84 6.65 -0.42
C LEU A 134 -16.29 7.12 -0.26
N GLN A 135 -17.21 6.62 -1.07
CA GLN A 135 -18.62 6.98 -0.97
C GLN A 135 -19.29 6.27 0.20
N ASN A 136 -19.00 4.98 0.39
CA ASN A 136 -19.65 4.16 1.42
C ASN A 136 -18.78 3.99 2.68
N ILE A 137 -17.57 4.55 2.68
CA ILE A 137 -16.61 4.41 3.81
C ILE A 137 -16.30 2.93 4.10
N GLU A 138 -16.09 2.16 3.04
CA GLU A 138 -15.82 0.73 3.12
C GLU A 138 -14.41 0.41 2.63
N ILE A 139 -13.75 -0.54 3.30
CA ILE A 139 -12.46 -1.09 2.88
C ILE A 139 -12.51 -2.60 2.85
N GLU A 140 -12.15 -3.16 1.71
CA GLU A 140 -11.93 -4.60 1.56
C GLU A 140 -10.46 -4.87 1.22
N CYS A 141 -9.85 -5.80 1.96
CA CYS A 141 -8.48 -6.22 1.72
C CYS A 141 -8.40 -7.69 1.29
N ASN A 142 -7.33 -8.02 0.56
CA ASN A 142 -7.03 -9.41 0.25
C ASN A 142 -6.68 -10.21 1.53
N PRO A 143 -6.82 -11.56 1.53
CA PRO A 143 -6.69 -12.39 2.73
C PRO A 143 -5.24 -12.61 3.20
N SER A 144 -4.23 -11.98 2.58
CA SER A 144 -2.85 -12.09 3.03
C SER A 144 -2.61 -11.47 4.42
N TYR A 145 -1.54 -11.86 5.09
CA TYR A 145 -1.13 -11.24 6.36
C TYR A 145 -0.91 -9.73 6.18
N VAL A 146 -0.21 -9.33 5.12
CA VAL A 146 0.05 -7.92 4.79
C VAL A 146 -1.25 -7.17 4.51
N GLY A 147 -2.21 -7.79 3.79
CA GLY A 147 -3.52 -7.21 3.52
C GLY A 147 -4.36 -6.97 4.78
N LYS A 148 -4.35 -7.92 5.71
CA LYS A 148 -5.07 -7.76 6.99
C LYS A 148 -4.49 -6.64 7.85
N ARG A 149 -3.16 -6.52 7.89
CA ARG A 149 -2.48 -5.49 8.69
C ARG A 149 -2.63 -4.09 8.10
N MET A 150 -2.69 -3.95 6.78
CA MET A 150 -2.82 -2.64 6.15
C MET A 150 -4.17 -1.96 6.42
N LYS A 151 -5.24 -2.71 6.66
CA LYS A 151 -6.60 -2.20 6.76
C LYS A 151 -6.74 -1.02 7.73
N GLU A 152 -6.16 -1.14 8.92
CA GLU A 152 -6.21 -0.10 9.97
C GLU A 152 -5.48 1.18 9.57
N HIS A 153 -4.47 1.07 8.70
CA HIS A 153 -3.60 2.19 8.30
C HIS A 153 -4.04 2.89 7.01
N VAL A 154 -4.89 2.23 6.20
CA VAL A 154 -5.50 2.84 5.01
C VAL A 154 -6.90 3.40 5.26
N MET A 155 -7.42 3.21 6.47
CA MET A 155 -8.68 3.80 6.95
C MET A 155 -8.49 5.28 7.33
N CYS A 156 -8.32 6.14 6.31
CA CYS A 156 -8.02 7.57 6.47
C CYS A 156 -9.25 8.46 6.16
N PHE A 157 -10.43 8.06 6.63
CA PHE A 157 -11.70 8.80 6.41
C PHE A 157 -11.88 9.98 7.36
#